data_f6ceaf0921d02e13c1cc184a59518f99
#
_entry.id   f6ceaf0921d02e13c1cc184a59518f99
#
_cell.length_a   1.000
_cell.length_b   1.000
_cell.length_c   1.000
_cell.angle_alpha   90.00
_cell.angle_beta   90.00
_cell.angle_gamma   90.00
#
_symmetry.space_group_name_H-M   'P 1'
#
loop_
_entity.id
_entity.type
_entity.pdbx_description
1 polymer ?
#
loop_
_entity_poly.entity_id
_entity_poly.type
_entity_poly.pdbx_seq_one_letter_code
_entity_poly.pdbx_strand_id
1 'polypeptide(L)'
;MATAAEMAVDTRQASTICGFCGVGCGLSITVEDGVITKVTGDKDNPSSKGEACIKGREGWRHVYSDKRLTRPLIRKDGELVPASWDEALDLVASRMMQIKDEHGPGAFGLFSSSRSTNELNYLAGRFVRQVLGNSNIDSCNRA
;
A
#
# COMPACT_ATOMS: atom_id res chain seq x y z
N MET A 1 -47.42 18.88 0.22
CA MET A 1 -46.20 18.62 1.01
C MET A 1 -45.66 17.26 0.59
N ALA A 2 -44.62 17.27 -0.24
CA ALA A 2 -44.01 16.02 -0.70
C ALA A 2 -43.10 15.51 0.41
N THR A 3 -43.40 14.29 0.91
CA THR A 3 -42.56 13.55 1.84
C THR A 3 -41.23 13.27 1.15
N ALA A 4 -40.13 13.71 1.76
CA ALA A 4 -38.79 13.29 1.36
C ALA A 4 -38.77 11.77 1.47
N ALA A 5 -38.67 11.08 0.32
CA ALA A 5 -38.41 9.66 0.29
C ALA A 5 -37.05 9.51 0.96
N GLU A 6 -37.00 8.80 2.10
CA GLU A 6 -35.80 8.38 2.75
C GLU A 6 -35.03 7.51 1.72
N MET A 7 -33.98 8.06 1.12
CA MET A 7 -33.12 7.31 0.21
C MET A 7 -32.47 6.19 1.03
N ALA A 8 -32.81 4.94 0.70
CA ALA A 8 -32.22 3.79 1.36
C ALA A 8 -30.72 3.77 1.10
N VAL A 9 -29.93 3.74 2.17
CA VAL A 9 -28.46 3.61 2.12
C VAL A 9 -28.11 2.24 1.52
N ASP A 10 -27.32 2.22 0.42
CA ASP A 10 -26.80 0.97 -0.15
C ASP A 10 -25.70 0.40 0.76
N THR A 11 -26.10 -0.52 1.65
CA THR A 11 -25.19 -1.16 2.58
C THR A 11 -24.72 -2.52 2.06
N ARG A 12 -23.40 -2.71 1.96
CA ARG A 12 -22.75 -3.95 1.54
C ARG A 12 -21.77 -4.46 2.58
N GLN A 13 -21.64 -5.77 2.65
CA GLN A 13 -20.64 -6.46 3.46
C GLN A 13 -19.63 -7.15 2.54
N ALA A 14 -18.35 -7.07 2.87
CA ALA A 14 -17.28 -7.76 2.15
C ALA A 14 -16.29 -8.37 3.14
N SER A 15 -15.82 -9.58 2.86
CA SER A 15 -14.73 -10.22 3.61
C SER A 15 -13.41 -10.08 2.87
N THR A 16 -12.34 -9.84 3.61
CA THR A 16 -10.98 -9.73 3.07
C THR A 16 -9.95 -10.21 4.10
N ILE A 17 -8.72 -10.27 3.67
CA ILE A 17 -7.57 -10.56 4.54
C ILE A 17 -6.83 -9.26 4.84
N CYS A 18 -6.46 -9.08 6.11
CA CYS A 18 -5.66 -7.93 6.53
C CYS A 18 -4.30 -7.93 5.84
N GLY A 19 -4.00 -6.88 5.09
CA GLY A 19 -2.73 -6.71 4.38
C GLY A 19 -1.60 -6.08 5.20
N PHE A 20 -1.79 -5.89 6.53
CA PHE A 20 -0.82 -5.15 7.33
C PHE A 20 0.42 -5.98 7.71
N CYS A 21 0.27 -7.26 7.98
CA CYS A 21 1.38 -8.16 8.31
C CYS A 21 1.06 -9.62 7.93
N GLY A 22 2.05 -10.50 8.00
CA GLY A 22 1.95 -11.89 7.61
C GLY A 22 1.03 -12.77 8.47
N VAL A 23 0.38 -12.25 9.51
CA VAL A 23 -0.61 -13.01 10.31
C VAL A 23 -1.85 -13.35 9.49
N GLY A 24 -2.26 -12.48 8.55
CA GLY A 24 -3.36 -12.76 7.63
C GLY A 24 -4.73 -12.84 8.30
N CYS A 25 -5.01 -11.97 9.28
CA CYS A 25 -6.32 -11.95 9.94
C CYS A 25 -7.45 -11.67 8.95
N GLY A 26 -8.56 -12.41 9.06
CA GLY A 26 -9.79 -12.13 8.31
C GLY A 26 -10.46 -10.85 8.81
N LEU A 27 -10.93 -10.03 7.90
CA LEU A 27 -11.65 -8.79 8.19
C LEU A 27 -13.02 -8.80 7.48
N SER A 28 -14.03 -8.32 8.18
CA SER A 28 -15.34 -8.00 7.64
C SER A 28 -15.48 -6.49 7.52
N ILE A 29 -15.78 -6.04 6.31
CA ILE A 29 -15.87 -4.62 5.94
C ILE A 29 -17.34 -4.27 5.67
N THR A 30 -17.83 -3.21 6.30
CA THR A 30 -19.13 -2.61 5.97
C THR A 30 -18.89 -1.40 5.07
N VAL A 31 -19.59 -1.35 3.95
CA VAL A 31 -19.56 -0.26 2.97
C VAL A 31 -20.96 0.32 2.86
N GLU A 32 -21.10 1.61 3.02
CA GLU A 32 -22.36 2.35 2.88
C GLU A 32 -22.16 3.43 1.80
N ASP A 33 -23.00 3.40 0.77
CA ASP A 33 -22.92 4.32 -0.38
C ASP A 33 -21.49 4.44 -0.97
N GLY A 34 -20.76 3.31 -1.05
CA GLY A 34 -19.41 3.25 -1.58
C GLY A 34 -18.30 3.67 -0.61
N VAL A 35 -18.63 4.04 0.62
CA VAL A 35 -17.68 4.44 1.67
C VAL A 35 -17.55 3.34 2.73
N ILE A 36 -16.33 3.01 3.11
CA ILE A 36 -16.10 2.09 4.25
C ILE A 36 -16.49 2.84 5.53
N THR A 37 -17.42 2.26 6.29
CA THR A 37 -17.88 2.83 7.56
C THR A 37 -17.42 2.03 8.77
N LYS A 38 -17.16 0.73 8.58
CA LYS A 38 -16.75 -0.15 9.69
C LYS A 38 -15.87 -1.30 9.19
N VAL A 39 -14.86 -1.65 10.00
CA VAL A 39 -14.05 -2.86 9.80
C VAL A 39 -13.94 -3.60 11.12
N THR A 40 -14.24 -4.90 11.10
CA THR A 40 -14.14 -5.80 12.26
C THR A 40 -13.38 -7.06 11.89
N GLY A 41 -13.00 -7.86 12.88
CA GLY A 41 -12.52 -9.22 12.61
C GLY A 41 -13.65 -10.09 12.06
N ASP A 42 -13.33 -10.88 11.05
CA ASP A 42 -14.24 -11.84 10.43
C ASP A 42 -14.33 -13.11 11.30
N LYS A 43 -15.50 -13.36 11.88
CA LYS A 43 -15.72 -14.50 12.78
C LYS A 43 -15.71 -15.85 12.05
N ASP A 44 -16.02 -15.83 10.78
CA ASP A 44 -16.06 -17.04 9.93
C ASP A 44 -14.68 -17.39 9.36
N ASN A 45 -13.69 -16.51 9.55
CA ASN A 45 -12.33 -16.79 9.14
C ASN A 45 -11.72 -17.93 10.00
N PRO A 46 -11.29 -19.05 9.38
CA PRO A 46 -10.85 -20.25 10.13
C PRO A 46 -9.57 -20.03 10.94
N SER A 47 -8.72 -19.08 10.52
CA SER A 47 -7.43 -18.81 11.17
C SER A 47 -7.58 -17.83 12.32
N SER A 48 -8.22 -16.69 12.11
CA SER A 48 -8.28 -15.60 13.09
C SER A 48 -9.55 -15.62 13.94
N LYS A 49 -10.61 -16.32 13.51
CA LYS A 49 -11.88 -16.51 14.27
C LYS A 49 -12.46 -15.21 14.85
N GLY A 50 -12.38 -14.13 14.07
CA GLY A 50 -12.84 -12.81 14.50
C GLY A 50 -11.81 -11.95 15.23
N GLU A 51 -10.63 -12.49 15.53
CA GLU A 51 -9.56 -11.71 16.13
C GLU A 51 -8.83 -10.87 15.07
N ALA A 52 -8.62 -9.60 15.38
CA ALA A 52 -7.80 -8.68 14.60
C ALA A 52 -7.28 -7.56 15.51
N CYS A 53 -6.03 -7.19 15.35
CA CYS A 53 -5.45 -6.10 16.12
C CYS A 53 -5.96 -4.73 15.60
N ILE A 54 -5.68 -3.67 16.36
CA ILE A 54 -6.09 -2.31 16.02
C ILE A 54 -5.63 -1.87 14.62
N LYS A 55 -4.45 -2.31 14.17
CA LYS A 55 -3.91 -1.95 12.85
C LYS A 55 -4.79 -2.45 11.71
N GLY A 56 -5.29 -3.69 11.81
CA GLY A 56 -6.23 -4.23 10.82
C GLY A 56 -7.59 -3.55 10.87
N ARG A 57 -8.11 -3.30 12.08
CA ARG A 57 -9.45 -2.72 12.27
C ARG A 57 -9.52 -1.24 11.95
N GLU A 58 -8.43 -0.47 12.11
CA GLU A 58 -8.43 0.98 11.94
C GLU A 58 -7.59 1.45 10.75
N GLY A 59 -6.76 0.55 10.17
CA GLY A 59 -5.84 0.90 9.09
C GLY A 59 -6.51 1.50 7.84
N TRP A 60 -7.76 1.16 7.56
CA TRP A 60 -8.52 1.68 6.43
C TRP A 60 -8.78 3.19 6.48
N ARG A 61 -8.75 3.78 7.67
CA ARG A 61 -9.03 5.22 7.87
C ARG A 61 -8.06 6.13 7.12
N HIS A 62 -6.84 5.66 6.86
CA HIS A 62 -5.86 6.44 6.09
C HIS A 62 -6.31 6.73 4.65
N VAL A 63 -7.20 5.90 4.09
CA VAL A 63 -7.73 6.09 2.72
C VAL A 63 -8.52 7.39 2.62
N TYR A 64 -9.19 7.77 3.69
CA TYR A 64 -10.04 8.98 3.77
C TYR A 64 -9.35 10.15 4.49
N SER A 65 -8.07 10.04 4.79
CA SER A 65 -7.33 11.12 5.44
C SER A 65 -7.01 12.25 4.47
N ASP A 66 -7.27 13.50 4.87
CA ASP A 66 -6.90 14.70 4.11
C ASP A 66 -5.39 14.81 3.87
N LYS A 67 -4.59 14.12 4.71
CA LYS A 67 -3.13 14.07 4.58
C LYS A 67 -2.65 13.02 3.59
N ARG A 68 -3.56 12.18 3.05
CA ARG A 68 -3.19 11.17 2.08
C ARG A 68 -2.80 11.82 0.75
N LEU A 69 -1.60 11.52 0.28
CA LEU A 69 -1.17 11.92 -1.05
C LEU A 69 -1.97 11.15 -2.11
N THR A 70 -2.60 11.87 -3.02
CA THR A 70 -3.38 11.32 -4.15
C THR A 70 -2.66 11.47 -5.48
N ARG A 71 -1.54 12.17 -5.49
CA ARG A 71 -0.66 12.38 -6.65
C ARG A 71 0.80 12.27 -6.23
N PRO A 72 1.71 11.87 -7.13
CA PRO A 72 3.14 11.96 -6.88
C PRO A 72 3.55 13.39 -6.59
N LEU A 73 4.58 13.56 -5.78
CA LEU A 73 5.24 14.84 -5.56
C LEU A 73 6.69 14.72 -6.00
N ILE A 74 7.18 15.69 -6.76
CA ILE A 74 8.60 15.81 -7.12
C ILE A 74 9.17 17.11 -6.54
N ARG A 75 10.49 17.12 -6.30
CA ARG A 75 11.17 18.30 -5.79
C ARG A 75 11.61 19.20 -6.93
N LYS A 76 11.09 20.45 -6.95
CA LYS A 76 11.52 21.54 -7.85
C LYS A 76 11.91 22.73 -6.98
N ASP A 77 13.10 23.25 -7.18
CA ASP A 77 13.61 24.46 -6.47
C ASP A 77 13.49 24.36 -4.93
N GLY A 78 13.67 23.15 -4.39
CA GLY A 78 13.59 22.90 -2.95
C GLY A 78 12.18 22.55 -2.44
N GLU A 79 11.14 22.81 -3.19
CA GLU A 79 9.74 22.58 -2.82
C GLU A 79 9.21 21.26 -3.41
N LEU A 80 8.29 20.58 -2.69
CA LEU A 80 7.57 19.43 -3.19
C LEU A 80 6.32 19.91 -3.95
N VAL A 81 6.27 19.63 -5.25
CA VAL A 81 5.16 20.02 -6.13
C VAL A 81 4.46 18.82 -6.73
N PRO A 82 3.14 18.85 -6.95
CA PRO A 82 2.41 17.80 -7.62
C PRO A 82 2.94 17.52 -9.04
N ALA A 83 3.03 16.24 -9.40
CA ALA A 83 3.47 15.77 -10.72
C ALA A 83 2.52 14.69 -11.25
N SER A 84 2.61 14.40 -12.55
CA SER A 84 2.00 13.21 -13.12
C SER A 84 2.80 11.95 -12.73
N TRP A 85 2.19 10.77 -12.87
CA TRP A 85 2.90 9.52 -12.68
C TRP A 85 4.03 9.33 -13.70
N ASP A 86 3.81 9.72 -14.94
CA ASP A 86 4.83 9.62 -16.00
C ASP A 86 6.04 10.49 -15.66
N GLU A 87 5.80 11.77 -15.34
CA GLU A 87 6.88 12.69 -14.92
C GLU A 87 7.67 12.18 -13.72
N ALA A 88 6.98 11.65 -12.72
CA ALA A 88 7.63 11.14 -11.51
C ALA A 88 8.44 9.85 -11.77
N LEU A 89 7.89 8.94 -12.58
CA LEU A 89 8.57 7.68 -12.94
C LEU A 89 9.77 7.92 -13.85
N ASP A 90 9.66 8.82 -14.83
CA ASP A 90 10.76 9.21 -15.70
C ASP A 90 11.90 9.85 -14.90
N LEU A 91 11.58 10.72 -13.95
CA LEU A 91 12.57 11.31 -13.07
C LEU A 91 13.28 10.24 -12.22
N VAL A 92 12.54 9.31 -11.64
CA VAL A 92 13.12 8.21 -10.84
C VAL A 92 14.01 7.33 -11.71
N ALA A 93 13.51 6.89 -12.87
CA ALA A 93 14.25 6.00 -13.77
C ALA A 93 15.54 6.66 -14.28
N SER A 94 15.47 7.90 -14.73
CA SER A 94 16.65 8.64 -15.24
C SER A 94 17.71 8.83 -14.13
N ARG A 95 17.30 9.17 -12.91
CA ARG A 95 18.22 9.31 -11.78
C ARG A 95 18.84 7.99 -11.34
N MET A 96 18.07 6.91 -11.35
CA MET A 96 18.60 5.58 -11.05
C MET A 96 19.62 5.13 -12.12
N MET A 97 19.33 5.36 -13.39
CA MET A 97 20.29 5.05 -14.45
C MET A 97 21.57 5.88 -14.33
N GLN A 98 21.46 7.18 -14.10
CA GLN A 98 22.62 8.05 -13.87
C GLN A 98 23.49 7.53 -12.71
N ILE A 99 22.90 7.23 -11.55
CA ILE A 99 23.63 6.70 -10.39
C ILE A 99 24.30 5.36 -10.72
N LYS A 100 23.61 4.50 -11.46
CA LYS A 100 24.15 3.21 -11.90
C LYS A 100 25.36 3.37 -12.80
N ASP A 101 25.31 4.33 -13.74
CA ASP A 101 26.41 4.62 -14.68
C ASP A 101 27.61 5.25 -13.96
N GLU A 102 27.37 6.13 -12.98
CA GLU A 102 28.44 6.83 -12.24
C GLU A 102 29.08 5.95 -11.16
N HIS A 103 28.31 5.11 -10.47
CA HIS A 103 28.75 4.41 -9.24
C HIS A 103 28.59 2.88 -9.33
N GLY A 104 28.05 2.38 -10.44
CA GLY A 104 27.81 0.94 -10.65
C GLY A 104 26.61 0.37 -9.91
N PRO A 105 26.29 -0.91 -10.18
CA PRO A 105 25.13 -1.58 -9.60
C PRO A 105 25.16 -1.65 -8.07
N GLY A 106 26.34 -1.70 -7.45
CA GLY A 106 26.52 -1.78 -6.01
C GLY A 106 26.05 -0.55 -5.21
N ALA A 107 25.78 0.57 -5.92
CA ALA A 107 25.27 1.79 -5.28
C ALA A 107 23.81 1.66 -4.77
N PHE A 108 23.13 0.57 -5.16
CA PHE A 108 21.73 0.35 -4.79
C PHE A 108 21.59 -0.75 -3.75
N GLY A 109 20.67 -0.51 -2.81
CA GLY A 109 20.13 -1.52 -1.92
C GLY A 109 18.60 -1.38 -1.84
N LEU A 110 17.91 -2.48 -1.58
CA LEU A 110 16.47 -2.51 -1.44
C LEU A 110 16.07 -3.24 -0.14
N PHE A 111 15.18 -2.62 0.62
CA PHE A 111 14.53 -3.29 1.73
C PHE A 111 13.16 -3.82 1.30
N SER A 112 13.01 -5.13 1.40
CA SER A 112 11.75 -5.83 1.32
C SER A 112 11.06 -5.86 2.69
N SER A 113 9.85 -6.37 2.79
CA SER A 113 9.13 -6.38 4.05
C SER A 113 8.22 -7.61 4.20
N SER A 114 8.21 -8.18 5.40
CA SER A 114 7.21 -9.18 5.80
C SER A 114 5.77 -8.62 5.87
N ARG A 115 5.63 -7.31 5.73
CA ARG A 115 4.33 -6.60 5.67
C ARG A 115 3.93 -6.23 4.26
N SER A 116 4.54 -6.87 3.28
CA SER A 116 4.20 -6.79 1.86
C SER A 116 3.67 -8.12 1.37
N THR A 117 3.00 -8.11 0.23
CA THR A 117 2.56 -9.36 -0.41
C THR A 117 3.75 -10.15 -0.96
N ASN A 118 3.57 -11.45 -1.16
CA ASN A 118 4.59 -12.31 -1.76
C ASN A 118 4.96 -11.83 -3.18
N GLU A 119 3.95 -11.38 -3.95
CA GLU A 119 4.13 -10.85 -5.30
C GLU A 119 5.04 -9.62 -5.30
N LEU A 120 4.83 -8.68 -4.37
CA LEU A 120 5.68 -7.49 -4.26
C LEU A 120 7.11 -7.86 -3.90
N ASN A 121 7.31 -8.77 -2.95
CA ASN A 121 8.64 -9.25 -2.55
C ASN A 121 9.36 -9.97 -3.69
N TYR A 122 8.63 -10.77 -4.49
CA TYR A 122 9.16 -11.43 -5.67
C TYR A 122 9.57 -10.41 -6.75
N LEU A 123 8.70 -9.45 -7.06
CA LEU A 123 9.00 -8.38 -8.03
C LEU A 123 10.17 -7.52 -7.58
N ALA A 124 10.25 -7.18 -6.28
CA ALA A 124 11.39 -6.47 -5.71
C ALA A 124 12.70 -7.22 -5.93
N GLY A 125 12.72 -8.53 -5.67
CA GLY A 125 13.88 -9.39 -5.90
C GLY A 125 14.27 -9.48 -7.37
N ARG A 126 13.30 -9.54 -8.28
CA ARG A 126 13.56 -9.50 -9.73
C ARG A 126 14.12 -8.15 -10.17
N PHE A 127 13.53 -7.07 -9.69
CA PHE A 127 13.96 -5.71 -10.04
C PHE A 127 15.43 -5.47 -9.66
N VAL A 128 15.81 -5.83 -8.43
CA VAL A 128 17.19 -5.67 -7.97
C VAL A 128 18.17 -6.46 -8.83
N ARG A 129 17.84 -7.72 -9.16
CA ARG A 129 18.76 -8.58 -9.94
C ARG A 129 18.79 -8.24 -11.42
N GLN A 130 17.63 -8.03 -12.05
CA GLN A 130 17.53 -7.87 -13.49
C GLN A 130 17.71 -6.42 -13.94
N VAL A 131 17.22 -5.43 -13.19
CA VAL A 131 17.29 -4.02 -13.55
C VAL A 131 18.51 -3.35 -12.93
N LEU A 132 18.68 -3.49 -11.60
CA LEU A 132 19.83 -2.85 -10.93
C LEU A 132 21.13 -3.63 -11.12
N GLY A 133 21.08 -4.95 -11.29
CA GLY A 133 22.25 -5.78 -11.58
C GLY A 133 23.04 -6.17 -10.32
N ASN A 134 22.38 -6.29 -9.18
CA ASN A 134 23.01 -6.71 -7.91
C ASN A 134 22.08 -7.65 -7.12
N SER A 135 22.48 -8.03 -5.90
CA SER A 135 21.68 -8.84 -4.99
C SER A 135 21.54 -8.18 -3.60
N ASN A 136 21.69 -6.88 -3.54
CA ASN A 136 21.60 -6.09 -2.31
C ASN A 136 20.13 -5.89 -1.90
N ILE A 137 19.46 -6.97 -1.54
CA ILE A 137 18.10 -6.95 -1.04
C ILE A 137 18.03 -7.67 0.29
N ASP A 138 17.37 -7.07 1.26
CA ASP A 138 17.16 -7.64 2.57
C ASP A 138 15.76 -7.36 3.09
N SER A 139 15.41 -7.93 4.23
CA SER A 139 14.11 -7.78 4.87
C SER A 139 14.24 -7.03 6.20
N CYS A 140 13.21 -6.27 6.53
CA CYS A 140 13.12 -5.58 7.83
C CYS A 140 13.12 -6.54 9.05
N ASN A 141 12.99 -7.84 8.85
CA ASN A 141 12.95 -8.86 9.91
C ASN A 141 14.26 -9.67 10.01
N ARG A 142 15.31 -9.24 9.35
CA ARG A 142 16.61 -9.89 9.43
C ARG A 142 17.50 -9.28 10.53
N ALA A 143 16.97 -8.96 11.65
CA ALA A 143 17.75 -8.51 12.80
C ALA A 143 17.89 -9.64 13.82
#